data_c85acc6f8682852f0feb7f1df067a004
#
_entry.id   c85acc6f8682852f0feb7f1df067a004
#
_cell.length_a   1.000
_cell.length_b   1.000
_cell.length_c   1.000
_cell.angle_alpha   90.00
_cell.angle_beta   90.00
_cell.angle_gamma   90.00
#
_symmetry.space_group_name_H-M   'P 1'
#
loop_
_entity.id
_entity.type
_entity.pdbx_description
1 polymer ?
#
loop_
_entity_poly.entity_id
_entity_poly.type
_entity_poly.pdbx_seq_one_letter_code
_entity_poly.pdbx_strand_id
1 'polypeptide(L)'
;FPYRGHIVNLLDTPGHEDFSEDTYRTLTAVDSALMVIDCAKGVEERTIKLMEVCRLRDTPIMTFINKLDREGRAPMELLDEIERVLKIATAPVTWPIGMGRELAGIYHLLEDRIHVYEAGVRGRVGGNRVIEGLASAQASELLGERARAYREEIDLLRGAAPAFDPEAYRAGRQTPV
;
A
#
# COMPACT_ATOMS: atom_id res chain seq x y z
N PHE A 1 6.41 19.42 -3.70
CA PHE A 1 5.03 19.89 -3.92
C PHE A 1 4.35 20.20 -2.58
N PRO A 2 3.43 21.20 -2.54
CA PRO A 2 2.69 21.52 -1.33
C PRO A 2 1.58 20.49 -1.09
N TYR A 3 1.42 20.05 0.16
CA TYR A 3 0.33 19.17 0.58
C TYR A 3 -0.07 19.46 2.03
N ARG A 4 -1.34 19.78 2.30
CA ARG A 4 -1.93 20.06 3.63
C ARG A 4 -1.08 21.01 4.50
N GLY A 5 -0.56 22.09 3.90
CA GLY A 5 0.26 23.10 4.61
C GLY A 5 1.74 22.74 4.79
N HIS A 6 2.17 21.60 4.29
CA HIS A 6 3.56 21.15 4.29
C HIS A 6 4.14 21.15 2.86
N ILE A 7 5.45 21.20 2.75
CA ILE A 7 6.17 20.97 1.49
C ILE A 7 6.73 19.56 1.53
N VAL A 8 6.28 18.73 0.59
CA VAL A 8 6.77 17.36 0.42
C VAL A 8 7.87 17.36 -0.64
N ASN A 9 9.05 16.90 -0.28
CA ASN A 9 10.16 16.66 -1.19
C ASN A 9 10.25 15.16 -1.49
N LEU A 10 9.94 14.78 -2.72
CA LEU A 10 10.03 13.40 -3.17
C LEU A 10 11.40 13.19 -3.81
N LEU A 11 12.16 12.26 -3.24
CA LEU A 11 13.42 11.77 -3.81
C LEU A 11 13.17 10.40 -4.43
N ASP A 12 13.29 10.31 -5.75
CA ASP A 12 13.16 9.06 -6.47
C ASP A 12 14.51 8.35 -6.54
N THR A 13 14.52 7.04 -6.25
CA THR A 13 15.71 6.21 -6.34
C THR A 13 15.63 5.32 -7.58
N PRO A 14 16.72 5.18 -8.37
CA PRO A 14 16.72 4.31 -9.54
C PRO A 14 16.34 2.87 -9.18
N GLY A 15 15.34 2.33 -9.87
CA GLY A 15 14.82 0.99 -9.62
C GLY A 15 15.68 -0.16 -10.17
N HIS A 16 16.66 0.10 -11.05
CA HIS A 16 17.43 -0.93 -11.75
C HIS A 16 18.88 -0.99 -11.29
N GLU A 17 19.42 -2.14 -11.26
CA GLU A 17 20.77 -2.71 -11.02
C GLU A 17 21.89 -1.90 -10.34
N ASP A 18 21.84 -0.60 -10.38
CA ASP A 18 22.83 0.24 -9.71
C ASP A 18 22.44 0.52 -8.26
N PHE A 19 22.83 -0.38 -7.36
CA PHE A 19 22.95 -0.09 -5.96
C PHE A 19 24.11 0.89 -5.78
N SER A 20 23.88 2.13 -6.19
CA SER A 20 24.89 3.16 -6.12
C SER A 20 24.95 3.72 -4.69
N GLU A 21 26.11 4.20 -4.32
CA GLU A 21 26.33 5.02 -3.12
C GLU A 21 25.28 6.12 -2.99
N ASP A 22 24.71 6.60 -4.10
CA ASP A 22 23.66 7.63 -4.15
C ASP A 22 22.33 7.16 -3.55
N THR A 23 21.94 5.89 -3.71
CA THR A 23 20.73 5.35 -3.04
C THR A 23 20.91 5.36 -1.51
N TYR A 24 22.08 4.98 -1.03
CA TYR A 24 22.40 5.06 0.40
C TYR A 24 22.36 6.51 0.90
N ARG A 25 22.98 7.42 0.18
CA ARG A 25 22.97 8.85 0.53
C ARG A 25 21.55 9.40 0.56
N THR A 26 20.72 9.06 -0.43
CA THR A 26 19.32 9.47 -0.48
C THR A 26 18.55 8.98 0.73
N LEU A 27 18.63 7.70 1.07
CA LEU A 27 17.95 7.13 2.24
C LEU A 27 18.45 7.70 3.56
N THR A 28 19.67 8.25 3.59
CA THR A 28 20.19 8.92 4.79
C THR A 28 19.70 10.35 4.98
N ALA A 29 19.07 10.92 3.95
CA ALA A 29 18.64 12.34 3.94
C ALA A 29 17.11 12.51 4.03
N VAL A 30 16.35 11.41 4.18
CA VAL A 30 14.88 11.45 4.18
C VAL A 30 14.30 11.16 5.57
N ASP A 31 13.11 11.71 5.83
CA ASP A 31 12.36 11.50 7.08
C ASP A 31 11.58 10.17 7.08
N SER A 32 11.25 9.65 5.89
CA SER A 32 10.56 8.38 5.71
C SER A 32 10.82 7.82 4.32
N ALA A 33 10.59 6.53 4.13
CA ALA A 33 10.72 5.85 2.84
C ALA A 33 9.38 5.28 2.39
N LEU A 34 9.09 5.37 1.09
CA LEU A 34 8.00 4.66 0.45
C LEU A 34 8.57 3.43 -0.26
N MET A 35 8.27 2.25 0.27
CA MET A 35 8.64 0.98 -0.33
C MET A 35 7.57 0.56 -1.34
N VAL A 36 7.95 0.40 -2.59
CA VAL A 36 7.04 0.01 -3.68
C VAL A 36 7.29 -1.45 -4.05
N ILE A 37 6.26 -2.28 -3.89
CA ILE A 37 6.30 -3.72 -4.18
C ILE A 37 5.41 -4.02 -5.39
N ASP A 38 5.94 -4.74 -6.37
CA ASP A 38 5.19 -5.23 -7.52
C ASP A 38 4.28 -6.40 -7.07
N CYS A 39 2.98 -6.33 -7.33
CA CYS A 39 2.02 -7.34 -6.86
C CYS A 39 2.28 -8.75 -7.42
N ALA A 40 2.91 -8.86 -8.58
CA ALA A 40 3.24 -10.16 -9.18
C ALA A 40 4.56 -10.73 -8.67
N LYS A 41 5.56 -9.86 -8.44
CA LYS A 41 6.90 -10.27 -8.03
C LYS A 41 7.03 -10.45 -6.50
N GLY A 42 6.32 -9.65 -5.71
CA GLY A 42 6.47 -9.62 -4.26
C GLY A 42 7.77 -8.96 -3.81
N VAL A 43 8.33 -9.46 -2.71
CA VAL A 43 9.56 -8.93 -2.11
C VAL A 43 10.78 -9.40 -2.89
N GLU A 44 11.46 -8.49 -3.57
CA GLU A 44 12.67 -8.77 -4.34
C GLU A 44 13.93 -8.60 -3.45
N GLU A 45 15.05 -9.24 -3.81
CA GLU A 45 16.32 -9.19 -3.06
C GLU A 45 16.78 -7.75 -2.79
N ARG A 46 16.56 -6.86 -3.75
CA ARG A 46 16.86 -5.44 -3.60
C ARG A 46 16.05 -4.78 -2.49
N THR A 47 14.77 -5.11 -2.38
CA THR A 47 13.89 -4.61 -1.32
C THR A 47 14.45 -4.99 0.06
N ILE A 48 14.96 -6.21 0.21
CA ILE A 48 15.59 -6.68 1.45
C ILE A 48 16.80 -5.81 1.80
N LYS A 49 17.68 -5.56 0.84
CA LYS A 49 18.89 -4.73 1.07
C LYS A 49 18.54 -3.29 1.45
N LEU A 50 17.54 -2.68 0.78
CA LEU A 50 17.08 -1.32 1.12
C LEU A 50 16.43 -1.26 2.49
N MET A 51 15.68 -2.30 2.88
CA MET A 51 15.09 -2.43 4.20
C MET A 51 16.15 -2.46 5.30
N GLU A 52 17.27 -3.16 5.09
CA GLU A 52 18.39 -3.18 6.04
C GLU A 52 18.98 -1.79 6.25
N VAL A 53 19.10 -1.00 5.19
CA VAL A 53 19.57 0.40 5.29
C VAL A 53 18.62 1.26 6.10
N CYS A 54 17.32 1.16 5.84
CA CYS A 54 16.30 1.90 6.59
C CYS A 54 16.33 1.54 8.08
N ARG A 55 16.52 0.25 8.40
CA ARG A 55 16.63 -0.22 9.80
C ARG A 55 17.81 0.36 10.55
N LEU A 56 18.97 0.45 9.92
CA LEU A 56 20.17 1.02 10.56
C LEU A 56 19.96 2.46 11.03
N ARG A 57 18.90 3.11 10.55
CA ARG A 57 18.60 4.52 10.82
C ARG A 57 17.24 4.74 11.46
N ASP A 58 16.53 3.67 11.78
CA ASP A 58 15.14 3.73 12.26
C ASP A 58 14.23 4.58 11.35
N THR A 59 14.50 4.55 10.02
CA THR A 59 13.70 5.29 9.04
C THR A 59 12.32 4.65 8.93
N PRO A 60 11.23 5.39 9.20
CA PRO A 60 9.87 4.87 9.03
C PRO A 60 9.60 4.49 7.57
N ILE A 61 8.93 3.36 7.36
CA ILE A 61 8.65 2.82 6.03
C ILE A 61 7.15 2.70 5.82
N MET A 62 6.66 3.29 4.75
CA MET A 62 5.33 3.05 4.21
C MET A 62 5.44 2.08 3.04
N THR A 63 4.57 1.09 2.97
CA THR A 63 4.55 0.11 1.86
C THR A 63 3.42 0.43 0.89
N PHE A 64 3.72 0.33 -0.40
CA PHE A 64 2.75 0.48 -1.48
C PHE A 64 2.81 -0.73 -2.41
N ILE A 65 1.70 -1.46 -2.52
CA ILE A 65 1.55 -2.56 -3.47
C ILE A 65 1.14 -1.99 -4.82
N ASN A 66 2.02 -2.10 -5.80
CA ASN A 66 1.86 -1.52 -7.13
C ASN A 66 1.40 -2.55 -8.16
N LYS A 67 0.83 -2.06 -9.26
CA LYS A 67 0.39 -2.83 -10.43
C LYS A 67 -0.78 -3.79 -10.17
N LEU A 68 -1.64 -3.48 -9.22
CA LEU A 68 -2.85 -4.25 -8.93
C LEU A 68 -3.86 -4.24 -10.11
N ASP A 69 -3.66 -3.39 -11.12
CA ASP A 69 -4.35 -3.40 -12.42
C ASP A 69 -3.95 -4.59 -13.31
N ARG A 70 -3.01 -5.42 -12.85
CA ARG A 70 -2.55 -6.64 -13.52
C ARG A 70 -2.82 -7.86 -12.65
N GLU A 71 -2.79 -9.03 -13.26
CA GLU A 71 -2.79 -10.29 -12.53
C GLU A 71 -1.55 -10.39 -11.65
N GLY A 72 -1.75 -10.70 -10.39
CA GLY A 72 -0.71 -10.78 -9.38
C GLY A 72 -1.05 -11.78 -8.28
N ARG A 73 -0.28 -11.75 -7.21
CA ARG A 73 -0.50 -12.60 -6.04
C ARG A 73 -1.61 -12.02 -5.16
N ALA A 74 -2.25 -12.90 -4.39
CA ALA A 74 -3.29 -12.46 -3.45
C ALA A 74 -2.74 -11.45 -2.44
N PRO A 75 -3.47 -10.36 -2.12
CA PRO A 75 -3.00 -9.33 -1.21
C PRO A 75 -2.57 -9.87 0.17
N MET A 76 -3.30 -10.84 0.72
CA MET A 76 -2.93 -11.49 1.99
C MET A 76 -1.57 -12.20 1.91
N GLU A 77 -1.28 -12.91 0.81
CA GLU A 77 0.01 -13.57 0.61
C GLU A 77 1.17 -12.57 0.54
N LEU A 78 0.92 -11.38 -0.01
CA LEU A 78 1.92 -10.32 -0.06
C LEU A 78 2.20 -9.73 1.32
N LEU A 79 1.18 -9.56 2.18
CA LEU A 79 1.36 -9.15 3.55
C LEU A 79 2.20 -10.18 4.34
N ASP A 80 1.84 -11.45 4.24
CA ASP A 80 2.58 -12.56 4.89
C ASP A 80 4.05 -12.61 4.43
N GLU A 81 4.29 -12.39 3.14
CA GLU A 81 5.65 -12.34 2.60
C GLU A 81 6.44 -11.15 3.15
N ILE A 82 5.85 -9.96 3.18
CA ILE A 82 6.47 -8.75 3.73
C ILE A 82 6.88 -9.01 5.18
N GLU A 83 5.97 -9.51 6.00
CA GLU A 83 6.26 -9.81 7.41
C GLU A 83 7.35 -10.88 7.58
N ARG A 84 7.24 -11.97 6.83
CA ARG A 84 8.17 -13.08 6.91
C ARG A 84 9.56 -12.71 6.43
N VAL A 85 9.67 -12.00 5.30
CA VAL A 85 10.94 -11.70 4.64
C VAL A 85 11.58 -10.44 5.21
N LEU A 86 10.79 -9.38 5.35
CA LEU A 86 11.30 -8.09 5.81
C LEU A 86 11.24 -7.92 7.33
N LYS A 87 10.65 -8.86 8.07
CA LYS A 87 10.58 -8.81 9.55
C LYS A 87 10.04 -7.47 10.09
N ILE A 88 8.99 -6.95 9.46
CA ILE A 88 8.27 -5.75 9.87
C ILE A 88 6.78 -6.09 9.90
N ALA A 89 6.06 -5.68 10.95
CA ALA A 89 4.62 -5.91 11.01
C ALA A 89 3.89 -5.05 9.96
N THR A 90 2.94 -5.64 9.26
CA THR A 90 2.10 -4.92 8.30
C THR A 90 0.81 -4.43 8.95
N ALA A 91 0.42 -3.19 8.66
CA ALA A 91 -0.87 -2.64 9.06
C ALA A 91 -1.64 -2.22 7.80
N PRO A 92 -2.58 -3.01 7.32
CA PRO A 92 -3.38 -2.64 6.15
C PRO A 92 -4.17 -1.36 6.43
N VAL A 93 -3.91 -0.32 5.64
CA VAL A 93 -4.64 0.95 5.66
C VAL A 93 -5.60 1.01 4.50
N THR A 94 -5.22 0.44 3.37
CA THR A 94 -6.06 0.32 2.19
C THR A 94 -6.14 -1.12 1.73
N TRP A 95 -7.27 -1.49 1.09
CA TRP A 95 -7.49 -2.84 0.57
C TRP A 95 -8.09 -2.79 -0.83
N PRO A 96 -7.57 -3.55 -1.80
CA PRO A 96 -8.08 -3.51 -3.16
C PRO A 96 -9.47 -4.13 -3.30
N ILE A 97 -10.28 -3.56 -4.15
CA ILE A 97 -11.57 -4.12 -4.58
C ILE A 97 -11.36 -4.76 -5.94
N GLY A 98 -11.06 -6.07 -5.91
CA GLY A 98 -10.68 -6.82 -7.09
C GLY A 98 -9.21 -6.64 -7.47
N MET A 99 -8.80 -7.29 -8.56
CA MET A 99 -7.44 -7.25 -9.11
C MET A 99 -7.49 -7.39 -10.63
N GLY A 100 -6.45 -6.96 -11.32
CA GLY A 100 -6.37 -7.03 -12.77
C GLY A 100 -7.49 -6.22 -13.42
N ARG A 101 -8.21 -6.84 -14.33
CA ARG A 101 -9.33 -6.20 -15.04
C ARG A 101 -10.54 -5.91 -14.14
N GLU A 102 -10.61 -6.56 -12.99
CA GLU A 102 -11.69 -6.41 -12.02
C GLU A 102 -11.37 -5.39 -10.92
N LEU A 103 -10.21 -4.73 -10.99
CA LEU A 103 -9.84 -3.69 -10.03
C LEU A 103 -10.80 -2.50 -10.17
N ALA A 104 -11.74 -2.40 -9.23
CA ALA A 104 -12.77 -1.35 -9.20
C ALA A 104 -12.38 -0.15 -8.35
N GLY A 105 -11.42 -0.30 -7.43
CA GLY A 105 -11.00 0.75 -6.51
C GLY A 105 -10.25 0.21 -5.31
N ILE A 106 -10.16 1.03 -4.29
CA ILE A 106 -9.60 0.65 -2.98
C ILE A 106 -10.57 1.02 -1.86
N TYR A 107 -10.59 0.19 -0.84
CA TYR A 107 -11.28 0.48 0.42
C TYR A 107 -10.28 1.00 1.45
N HIS A 108 -10.53 2.16 2.04
CA HIS A 108 -9.72 2.75 3.11
C HIS A 108 -10.25 2.29 4.46
N LEU A 109 -9.51 1.42 5.16
CA LEU A 109 -9.96 0.74 6.37
C LEU A 109 -10.18 1.70 7.55
N LEU A 110 -9.33 2.72 7.68
CA LEU A 110 -9.39 3.66 8.81
C LEU A 110 -10.51 4.70 8.64
N GLU A 111 -10.82 5.08 7.41
CA GLU A 111 -11.83 6.10 7.10
C GLU A 111 -13.19 5.50 6.77
N ASP A 112 -13.29 4.18 6.60
CA ASP A 112 -14.47 3.45 6.11
C ASP A 112 -15.01 4.05 4.80
N ARG A 113 -14.11 4.22 3.81
CA ARG A 113 -14.41 4.83 2.52
C ARG A 113 -13.91 3.97 1.36
N ILE A 114 -14.67 3.94 0.29
CA ILE A 114 -14.26 3.32 -0.97
C ILE A 114 -13.90 4.42 -1.98
N HIS A 115 -12.68 4.38 -2.49
CA HIS A 115 -12.23 5.19 -3.61
C HIS A 115 -12.40 4.38 -4.88
N VAL A 116 -13.39 4.74 -5.70
CA VAL A 116 -13.71 4.03 -6.94
C VAL A 116 -12.84 4.55 -8.07
N TYR A 117 -12.24 3.64 -8.82
CA TYR A 117 -11.49 3.97 -10.02
C TYR A 117 -12.42 4.00 -11.23
N GLU A 118 -12.60 5.17 -11.82
CA GLU A 118 -13.30 5.30 -13.09
C GLU A 118 -12.28 5.18 -14.22
N ALA A 119 -12.59 4.36 -15.21
CA ALA A 119 -11.75 4.22 -16.40
C ALA A 119 -11.60 5.58 -17.09
N GLY A 120 -10.40 6.15 -17.04
CA GLY A 120 -10.11 7.42 -17.70
C GLY A 120 -10.12 7.27 -19.22
N VAL A 121 -10.79 8.18 -19.92
CA VAL A 121 -10.68 8.29 -21.36
C VAL A 121 -9.34 8.94 -21.68
N ARG A 122 -8.46 8.20 -22.36
CA ARG A 122 -7.14 8.63 -22.91
C ARG A 122 -6.55 9.90 -22.28
N GLY A 123 -5.75 9.73 -21.21
CA GLY A 123 -4.91 10.81 -20.66
C GLY A 123 -5.59 11.75 -19.66
N ARG A 124 -6.84 11.53 -19.29
CA ARG A 124 -7.47 12.18 -18.13
C ARG A 124 -7.63 11.17 -17.02
N VAL A 125 -7.16 11.52 -15.82
CA VAL A 125 -7.47 10.79 -14.59
C VAL A 125 -8.99 10.76 -14.48
N GLY A 126 -9.59 9.57 -14.46
CA GLY A 126 -11.02 9.41 -14.23
C GLY A 126 -11.43 10.06 -12.92
N GLY A 127 -12.70 10.44 -12.79
CA GLY A 127 -13.22 11.05 -11.57
C GLY A 127 -12.96 10.16 -10.35
N ASN A 128 -12.58 10.75 -9.22
CA ASN A 128 -12.43 10.02 -7.96
C ASN A 128 -13.79 10.03 -7.24
N ARG A 129 -14.62 9.02 -7.49
CA ARG A 129 -15.87 8.83 -6.76
C ARG A 129 -15.56 8.19 -5.42
N VAL A 130 -16.02 8.80 -4.34
CA VAL A 130 -15.90 8.26 -2.99
C VAL A 130 -17.26 7.76 -2.53
N ILE A 131 -17.30 6.56 -1.95
CA ILE A 131 -18.47 5.96 -1.32
C ILE A 131 -18.18 5.84 0.17
N GLU A 132 -19.05 6.41 0.99
CA GLU A 132 -18.95 6.35 2.46
C GLU A 132 -19.55 5.04 2.97
N GLY A 133 -18.77 4.33 3.79
CA GLY A 133 -19.21 3.12 4.49
C GLY A 133 -19.27 1.86 3.62
N LEU A 134 -18.52 0.82 4.01
CA LEU A 134 -18.54 -0.48 3.33
C LEU A 134 -19.91 -1.18 3.42
N ALA A 135 -20.71 -0.86 4.46
CA ALA A 135 -22.06 -1.40 4.66
C ALA A 135 -23.14 -0.64 3.88
N SER A 136 -22.81 0.46 3.20
CA SER A 136 -23.77 1.31 2.50
C SER A 136 -24.44 0.60 1.30
N ALA A 137 -25.61 1.09 0.89
CA ALA A 137 -26.30 0.61 -0.31
C ALA A 137 -25.45 0.82 -1.56
N GLN A 138 -24.75 1.97 -1.66
CA GLN A 138 -23.85 2.27 -2.77
C GLN A 138 -22.66 1.31 -2.86
N ALA A 139 -22.07 0.92 -1.70
CA ALA A 139 -21.02 -0.08 -1.66
C ALA A 139 -21.55 -1.46 -2.09
N SER A 140 -22.76 -1.82 -1.66
CA SER A 140 -23.41 -3.07 -2.07
C SER A 140 -23.70 -3.12 -3.57
N GLU A 141 -24.12 -2.01 -4.16
CA GLU A 141 -24.33 -1.89 -5.62
C GLU A 141 -23.00 -2.04 -6.39
N LEU A 142 -21.93 -1.36 -5.95
CA LEU A 142 -20.60 -1.47 -6.55
C LEU A 142 -20.05 -2.89 -6.51
N LEU A 143 -20.16 -3.55 -5.36
CA LEU A 143 -19.60 -4.88 -5.11
C LEU A 143 -20.45 -6.00 -5.72
N GLY A 144 -21.76 -5.75 -5.93
CA GLY A 144 -22.70 -6.72 -6.48
C GLY A 144 -22.73 -8.03 -5.67
N GLU A 145 -22.71 -9.15 -6.36
CA GLU A 145 -22.73 -10.50 -5.73
C GLU A 145 -21.53 -10.75 -4.80
N ARG A 146 -20.43 -10.04 -4.99
CA ARG A 146 -19.20 -10.16 -4.16
C ARG A 146 -19.29 -9.41 -2.84
N ALA A 147 -20.33 -8.59 -2.61
CA ALA A 147 -20.44 -7.72 -1.43
C ALA A 147 -20.30 -8.47 -0.11
N ARG A 148 -20.90 -9.64 0.00
CA ARG A 148 -20.82 -10.47 1.21
C ARG A 148 -19.41 -11.01 1.41
N ALA A 149 -18.84 -11.65 0.41
CA ALA A 149 -17.50 -12.25 0.48
C ALA A 149 -16.43 -11.17 0.76
N TYR A 150 -16.55 -10.00 0.15
CA TYR A 150 -15.62 -8.89 0.40
C TYR A 150 -15.69 -8.37 1.84
N ARG A 151 -16.89 -8.26 2.42
CA ARG A 151 -17.05 -7.88 3.83
C ARG A 151 -16.46 -8.93 4.78
N GLU A 152 -16.70 -10.20 4.52
CA GLU A 152 -16.11 -11.31 5.27
C GLU A 152 -14.56 -11.27 5.19
N GLU A 153 -14.00 -10.96 4.02
CA GLU A 153 -12.56 -10.76 3.82
C GLU A 153 -12.02 -9.59 4.66
N ILE A 154 -12.71 -8.44 4.67
CA ILE A 154 -12.31 -7.29 5.47
C ILE A 154 -12.41 -7.58 6.98
N ASP A 155 -13.42 -8.31 7.42
CA ASP A 155 -13.57 -8.72 8.83
C ASP A 155 -12.44 -9.67 9.25
N LEU A 156 -12.06 -10.63 8.39
CA LEU A 156 -10.92 -11.51 8.60
C LEU A 156 -9.61 -10.70 8.66
N LEU A 157 -9.42 -9.78 7.73
CA LEU A 157 -8.25 -8.90 7.70
C LEU A 157 -8.11 -8.10 8.99
N ARG A 158 -9.20 -7.50 9.46
CA ARG A 158 -9.24 -6.73 10.73
C ARG A 158 -8.95 -7.59 11.96
N GLY A 159 -9.33 -8.88 11.90
CA GLY A 159 -9.05 -9.82 12.98
C GLY A 159 -7.63 -10.38 12.97
N ALA A 160 -7.00 -10.46 11.80
CA ALA A 160 -5.68 -11.07 11.61
C ALA A 160 -4.53 -10.05 11.65
N ALA A 161 -4.72 -8.88 11.07
CA ALA A 161 -3.69 -7.86 10.99
C ALA A 161 -3.76 -6.86 12.16
N PRO A 162 -2.61 -6.39 12.67
CA PRO A 162 -2.60 -5.35 13.70
C PRO A 162 -3.16 -4.04 13.14
N ALA A 163 -3.85 -3.27 13.98
CA ALA A 163 -4.25 -1.92 13.65
C ALA A 163 -3.01 -1.04 13.44
N PHE A 164 -3.15 0.00 12.60
CA PHE A 164 -2.08 0.96 12.40
C PHE A 164 -1.77 1.72 13.70
N ASP A 165 -0.51 1.64 14.12
CA ASP A 165 0.04 2.33 15.28
C ASP A 165 1.09 3.36 14.81
N PRO A 166 0.80 4.68 14.93
CA PRO A 166 1.74 5.72 14.54
C PRO A 166 3.07 5.69 15.29
N GLU A 167 3.11 5.21 16.53
CA GLU A 167 4.36 5.10 17.30
C GLU A 167 5.19 3.92 16.82
N ALA A 168 4.57 2.78 16.57
CA ALA A 168 5.24 1.62 15.98
C ALA A 168 5.78 1.93 14.58
N TYR A 169 5.02 2.69 13.77
CA TYR A 169 5.46 3.18 12.47
C TYR A 169 6.70 4.07 12.57
N ARG A 170 6.66 5.11 13.43
CA ARG A 170 7.80 6.02 13.62
C ARG A 170 9.05 5.31 14.14
N ALA A 171 8.87 4.24 14.88
CA ALA A 171 9.96 3.41 15.40
C ALA A 171 10.43 2.31 14.42
N GLY A 172 9.94 2.31 13.16
CA GLY A 172 10.31 1.32 12.15
C GLY A 172 9.88 -0.12 12.44
N ARG A 173 8.93 -0.32 13.38
CA ARG A 173 8.42 -1.65 13.74
C ARG A 173 7.17 -2.08 12.98
N GLN A 174 6.45 -1.12 12.39
CA GLN A 174 5.24 -1.36 11.61
C GLN A 174 5.27 -0.56 10.32
N THR A 175 4.73 -1.12 9.23
CA THR A 175 4.53 -0.45 7.95
C THR A 175 3.04 -0.38 7.61
N PRO A 176 2.46 0.81 7.37
CA PRO A 176 1.14 0.92 6.75
C PRO A 176 1.21 0.46 5.29
N VAL A 177 0.19 -0.31 4.85
CA VAL A 177 0.09 -0.89 3.51
C VAL A 177 -1.21 -0.47 2.83
#